data_242d43672344757535309dad41b632b0
#
_entry.id   242d43672344757535309dad41b632b0
#
_cell.length_a   1.000
_cell.length_b   1.000
_cell.length_c   1.000
_cell.angle_alpha   90.00
_cell.angle_beta   90.00
_cell.angle_gamma   90.00
#
_symmetry.space_group_name_H-M   'P 1'
#
loop_
_entity.id
_entity.type
_entity.pdbx_description
1 polymer ?
#
loop_
_entity_poly.entity_id
_entity_poly.type
_entity_poly.pdbx_seq_one_letter_code
_entity_poly.pdbx_strand_id
1 'polypeptide(L)'
;MDLKGLPQTVQNFIEETIQNRENGKFPDNETCQKVMEYAADTGSQKLAGLGLYYLAEYYWQNDQYENTLQCLTESIGYLKNEQMYELLARTYNMMGAVSDRKNNRMVALSSYYNCLQYAEKYHFYYIQGMAESNIAYTLVRMRLRQEAIQHYRTAIDSYSKSEKTYQLNYNRINCMIECGCCHMYMGEMEEALRLWNQIEQIIREAPESYYSKITLEMYRISCELLQGHEEEALKLAADLLEQLSDRDVFEEIMDELVILAGILAILPDGKYLEELIRIIDEKHIEEPYNIFLDLYPFKSEFLQKKGLTWEYIDYTRQYFDIYEKYQQENREALINVIELQNRLKNVTLDWTNMKASNRELESLAMHDELTGLANRTFLHEYFTSS
;
A
#
# COMPACT_ATOMS: atom_id res chain seq x y z
N MET A 1 4.69 14.44 -16.99
CA MET A 1 5.67 13.65 -17.79
C MET A 1 6.14 14.54 -18.95
N ASP A 2 7.45 14.64 -19.22
CA ASP A 2 7.94 15.39 -20.39
C ASP A 2 7.89 14.52 -21.65
N LEU A 3 6.98 14.82 -22.58
CA LEU A 3 6.77 14.12 -23.85
C LEU A 3 7.41 14.87 -25.04
N LYS A 4 8.26 15.87 -24.76
CA LYS A 4 8.96 16.65 -25.81
C LYS A 4 9.75 15.75 -26.76
N GLY A 5 9.66 16.05 -28.04
CA GLY A 5 10.34 15.29 -29.10
C GLY A 5 9.50 14.19 -29.75
N LEU A 6 8.33 13.84 -29.21
CA LEU A 6 7.39 12.92 -29.85
C LEU A 6 6.45 13.68 -30.82
N PRO A 7 5.91 13.01 -31.87
CA PRO A 7 4.86 13.58 -32.68
C PRO A 7 3.66 14.05 -31.88
N GLN A 8 3.01 15.16 -32.24
CA GLN A 8 1.90 15.72 -31.47
C GLN A 8 0.73 14.74 -31.29
N THR A 9 0.46 13.90 -32.27
CA THR A 9 -0.58 12.87 -32.21
C THR A 9 -0.28 11.83 -31.14
N VAL A 10 0.98 11.46 -30.98
CA VAL A 10 1.44 10.52 -29.94
C VAL A 10 1.39 11.18 -28.57
N GLN A 11 1.80 12.45 -28.46
CA GLN A 11 1.70 13.20 -27.20
C GLN A 11 0.26 13.27 -26.72
N ASN A 12 -0.68 13.68 -27.59
CA ASN A 12 -2.11 13.79 -27.26
C ASN A 12 -2.68 12.45 -26.81
N PHE A 13 -2.34 11.34 -27.48
CA PHE A 13 -2.79 10.01 -27.13
C PHE A 13 -2.29 9.58 -25.73
N ILE A 14 -1.02 9.85 -25.45
CA ILE A 14 -0.43 9.49 -24.14
C ILE A 14 -1.00 10.38 -23.04
N GLU A 15 -1.18 11.68 -23.29
CA GLU A 15 -1.81 12.60 -22.33
C GLU A 15 -3.25 12.16 -21.99
N GLU A 16 -4.03 11.77 -22.99
CA GLU A 16 -5.37 11.22 -22.80
C GLU A 16 -5.33 9.93 -21.96
N THR A 17 -4.38 9.04 -22.25
CA THR A 17 -4.20 7.78 -21.50
C THR A 17 -3.83 8.06 -20.06
N ILE A 18 -2.92 8.99 -19.80
CA ILE A 18 -2.54 9.41 -18.43
C ILE A 18 -3.75 10.01 -17.71
N GLN A 19 -4.51 10.90 -18.36
CA GLN A 19 -5.71 11.50 -17.77
C GLN A 19 -6.79 10.47 -17.46
N ASN A 20 -6.99 9.49 -18.34
CA ASN A 20 -7.89 8.37 -18.09
C ASN A 20 -7.45 7.58 -16.87
N ARG A 21 -6.14 7.33 -16.73
CA ARG A 21 -5.57 6.63 -15.59
C ARG A 21 -5.76 7.39 -14.26
N GLU A 22 -5.58 8.71 -14.27
CA GLU A 22 -5.84 9.58 -13.12
C GLU A 22 -7.31 9.55 -12.69
N ASN A 23 -8.23 9.34 -13.62
CA ASN A 23 -9.66 9.17 -13.37
C ASN A 23 -10.05 7.71 -12.99
N GLY A 24 -9.09 6.86 -12.67
CA GLY A 24 -9.32 5.48 -12.25
C GLY A 24 -9.60 4.49 -13.40
N LYS A 25 -9.44 4.93 -14.67
CA LYS A 25 -9.58 4.07 -15.84
C LYS A 25 -8.23 3.50 -16.21
N PHE A 26 -8.13 2.19 -16.16
CA PHE A 26 -6.90 1.51 -16.57
C PHE A 26 -6.82 1.38 -18.10
N PRO A 27 -5.60 1.36 -18.65
CA PRO A 27 -5.41 1.12 -20.07
C PRO A 27 -5.84 -0.31 -20.44
N ASP A 28 -6.54 -0.44 -21.55
CA ASP A 28 -6.85 -1.73 -22.16
C ASP A 28 -5.69 -2.25 -23.01
N ASN A 29 -5.82 -3.48 -23.48
CA ASN A 29 -4.76 -4.10 -24.29
C ASN A 29 -4.51 -3.35 -25.61
N GLU A 30 -5.54 -2.79 -26.25
CA GLU A 30 -5.40 -2.03 -27.48
C GLU A 30 -4.57 -0.76 -27.26
N THR A 31 -4.85 -0.05 -26.17
CA THR A 31 -4.09 1.12 -25.72
C THR A 31 -2.62 0.77 -25.48
N CYS A 32 -2.34 -0.33 -24.76
CA CYS A 32 -0.98 -0.78 -24.50
C CYS A 32 -0.23 -1.12 -25.81
N GLN A 33 -0.88 -1.84 -26.74
CA GLN A 33 -0.30 -2.18 -28.02
C GLN A 33 0.05 -0.93 -28.86
N LYS A 34 -0.84 0.06 -28.91
CA LYS A 34 -0.57 1.32 -29.61
C LYS A 34 0.65 2.05 -29.08
N VAL A 35 0.82 2.10 -27.74
CA VAL A 35 2.02 2.72 -27.14
C VAL A 35 3.28 1.96 -27.52
N MET A 36 3.23 0.63 -27.54
CA MET A 36 4.37 -0.21 -27.93
C MET A 36 4.69 -0.10 -29.43
N GLU A 37 3.69 0.00 -30.30
CA GLU A 37 3.87 0.26 -31.73
C GLU A 37 4.56 1.63 -31.95
N TYR A 38 4.09 2.70 -31.28
CA TYR A 38 4.74 4.00 -31.35
C TYR A 38 6.18 3.96 -30.82
N ALA A 39 6.44 3.15 -29.78
CA ALA A 39 7.80 2.96 -29.27
C ALA A 39 8.72 2.31 -30.33
N ALA A 40 8.22 1.28 -31.02
CA ALA A 40 8.97 0.60 -32.09
C ALA A 40 9.20 1.49 -33.28
N ASP A 41 8.17 2.18 -33.77
CA ASP A 41 8.25 3.06 -34.97
C ASP A 41 9.19 4.25 -34.78
N THR A 42 9.23 4.79 -33.56
CA THR A 42 10.06 5.97 -33.24
C THR A 42 11.42 5.62 -32.65
N GLY A 43 11.67 4.35 -32.28
CA GLY A 43 12.85 3.93 -31.55
C GLY A 43 12.94 4.54 -30.12
N SER A 44 11.82 5.03 -29.57
CA SER A 44 11.78 5.75 -28.32
C SER A 44 11.85 4.82 -27.11
N GLN A 45 13.00 4.81 -26.41
CA GLN A 45 13.15 4.07 -25.15
C GLN A 45 12.16 4.56 -24.09
N LYS A 46 11.84 5.85 -24.08
CA LYS A 46 10.86 6.46 -23.19
C LYS A 46 9.47 5.86 -23.36
N LEU A 47 9.01 5.71 -24.61
CA LEU A 47 7.72 5.07 -24.92
C LEU A 47 7.74 3.57 -24.62
N ALA A 48 8.86 2.89 -24.88
CA ALA A 48 8.99 1.48 -24.53
C ALA A 48 8.83 1.24 -23.02
N GLY A 49 9.50 2.04 -22.20
CA GLY A 49 9.36 1.98 -20.74
C GLY A 49 7.93 2.27 -20.25
N LEU A 50 7.27 3.28 -20.85
CA LEU A 50 5.88 3.64 -20.54
C LEU A 50 4.89 2.55 -20.98
N GLY A 51 5.06 2.03 -22.19
CA GLY A 51 4.19 0.98 -22.75
C GLY A 51 4.27 -0.32 -21.96
N LEU A 52 5.48 -0.72 -21.54
CA LEU A 52 5.67 -1.88 -20.65
C LEU A 52 5.01 -1.68 -19.29
N TYR A 53 5.08 -0.47 -18.73
CA TYR A 53 4.40 -0.18 -17.47
C TYR A 53 2.87 -0.27 -17.61
N TYR A 54 2.28 0.28 -18.68
CA TYR A 54 0.83 0.18 -18.93
C TYR A 54 0.39 -1.26 -19.21
N LEU A 55 1.21 -2.01 -19.94
CA LEU A 55 0.94 -3.43 -20.18
C LEU A 55 0.98 -4.23 -18.86
N ALA A 56 1.89 -3.88 -17.95
CA ALA A 56 1.91 -4.46 -16.61
C ALA A 56 0.64 -4.12 -15.81
N GLU A 57 0.12 -2.87 -15.87
CA GLU A 57 -1.15 -2.51 -15.25
C GLU A 57 -2.32 -3.32 -15.84
N TYR A 58 -2.35 -3.52 -17.15
CA TYR A 58 -3.34 -4.36 -17.81
C TYR A 58 -3.27 -5.82 -17.32
N TYR A 59 -2.09 -6.41 -17.28
CA TYR A 59 -1.92 -7.78 -16.79
C TYR A 59 -2.26 -7.93 -15.32
N TRP A 60 -1.92 -6.94 -14.50
CA TRP A 60 -2.28 -6.90 -13.09
C TRP A 60 -3.79 -6.99 -12.87
N GLN A 61 -4.57 -6.23 -13.63
CA GLN A 61 -6.04 -6.25 -13.54
C GLN A 61 -6.68 -7.55 -13.98
N ASN A 62 -5.98 -8.33 -14.79
CA ASN A 62 -6.42 -9.64 -15.27
C ASN A 62 -5.76 -10.79 -14.51
N ASP A 63 -5.23 -10.55 -13.30
CA ASP A 63 -4.59 -11.52 -12.40
C ASP A 63 -3.42 -12.30 -13.04
N GLN A 64 -2.82 -11.74 -14.10
CA GLN A 64 -1.69 -12.34 -14.82
C GLN A 64 -0.35 -11.91 -14.20
N TYR A 65 -0.09 -12.34 -12.98
CA TYR A 65 1.03 -11.86 -12.13
C TYR A 65 2.43 -12.10 -12.73
N GLU A 66 2.65 -13.23 -13.42
CA GLU A 66 3.92 -13.51 -14.10
C GLU A 66 4.19 -12.51 -15.23
N ASN A 67 3.20 -12.26 -16.09
CA ASN A 67 3.29 -11.29 -17.17
C ASN A 67 3.49 -9.88 -16.62
N THR A 68 2.80 -9.54 -15.52
CA THR A 68 2.98 -8.27 -14.81
C THR A 68 4.44 -8.08 -14.38
N LEU A 69 5.02 -9.05 -13.66
CA LEU A 69 6.40 -8.98 -13.18
C LEU A 69 7.41 -8.91 -14.32
N GLN A 70 7.18 -9.64 -15.42
CA GLN A 70 8.04 -9.58 -16.60
C GLN A 70 8.06 -8.17 -17.19
N CYS A 71 6.89 -7.60 -17.49
CA CYS A 71 6.78 -6.25 -18.05
C CYS A 71 7.40 -5.19 -17.14
N LEU A 72 7.15 -5.27 -15.81
CA LEU A 72 7.74 -4.34 -14.84
C LEU A 72 9.27 -4.46 -14.82
N THR A 73 9.80 -5.68 -14.84
CA THR A 73 11.25 -5.92 -14.82
C THR A 73 11.93 -5.36 -16.07
N GLU A 74 11.33 -5.57 -17.25
CA GLU A 74 11.83 -5.05 -18.50
C GLU A 74 11.74 -3.51 -18.55
N SER A 75 10.70 -2.91 -17.99
CA SER A 75 10.51 -1.45 -17.97
C SER A 75 11.58 -0.70 -17.18
N ILE A 76 12.12 -1.28 -16.11
CA ILE A 76 13.09 -0.63 -15.20
C ILE A 76 14.29 -0.06 -15.94
N GLY A 77 14.86 -0.82 -16.87
CA GLY A 77 16.02 -0.39 -17.65
C GLY A 77 15.75 0.88 -18.46
N TYR A 78 14.63 0.89 -19.18
CA TYR A 78 14.19 2.06 -19.97
C TYR A 78 13.88 3.27 -19.10
N LEU A 79 13.08 3.07 -18.03
CA LEU A 79 12.68 4.15 -17.12
C LEU A 79 13.89 4.79 -16.41
N LYS A 80 14.89 4.00 -16.06
CA LYS A 80 16.12 4.47 -15.42
C LYS A 80 16.99 5.28 -16.38
N ASN A 81 17.18 4.79 -17.61
CA ASN A 81 17.95 5.47 -18.65
C ASN A 81 17.32 6.81 -19.05
N GLU A 82 15.99 6.84 -19.15
CA GLU A 82 15.21 8.03 -19.51
C GLU A 82 14.89 8.94 -18.32
N GLN A 83 15.41 8.64 -17.13
CA GLN A 83 15.21 9.40 -15.88
C GLN A 83 13.72 9.60 -15.50
N MET A 84 12.86 8.64 -15.88
CA MET A 84 11.44 8.65 -15.57
C MET A 84 11.19 8.18 -14.12
N TYR A 85 11.75 8.89 -13.16
CA TYR A 85 11.86 8.43 -11.77
C TYR A 85 10.52 8.25 -11.06
N GLU A 86 9.51 9.05 -11.41
CA GLU A 86 8.16 8.88 -10.86
C GLU A 86 7.56 7.53 -11.30
N LEU A 87 7.63 7.23 -12.59
CA LEU A 87 7.11 5.97 -13.12
C LEU A 87 7.94 4.78 -12.62
N LEU A 88 9.25 4.97 -12.46
CA LEU A 88 10.14 3.97 -11.87
C LEU A 88 9.75 3.65 -10.41
N ALA A 89 9.42 4.66 -9.61
CA ALA A 89 8.91 4.47 -8.26
C ALA A 89 7.58 3.69 -8.26
N ARG A 90 6.65 4.05 -9.15
CA ARG A 90 5.38 3.31 -9.33
C ARG A 90 5.61 1.86 -9.77
N THR A 91 6.59 1.63 -10.66
CA THR A 91 7.01 0.28 -11.10
C THR A 91 7.44 -0.58 -9.91
N TYR A 92 8.31 -0.05 -9.05
CA TYR A 92 8.73 -0.77 -7.86
C TYR A 92 7.58 -1.00 -6.86
N ASN A 93 6.68 -0.02 -6.69
CA ASN A 93 5.51 -0.21 -5.84
C ASN A 93 4.61 -1.34 -6.35
N MET A 94 4.36 -1.40 -7.66
CA MET A 94 3.57 -2.46 -8.28
C MET A 94 4.26 -3.83 -8.18
N MET A 95 5.57 -3.91 -8.39
CA MET A 95 6.34 -5.15 -8.17
C MET A 95 6.16 -5.66 -6.73
N GLY A 96 6.18 -4.75 -5.76
CA GLY A 96 5.91 -5.07 -4.37
C GLY A 96 4.52 -5.66 -4.19
N ALA A 97 3.48 -5.01 -4.73
CA ALA A 97 2.10 -5.46 -4.61
C ALA A 97 1.87 -6.84 -5.25
N VAL A 98 2.43 -7.09 -6.45
CA VAL A 98 2.37 -8.41 -7.10
C VAL A 98 3.07 -9.48 -6.26
N SER A 99 4.23 -9.15 -5.69
CA SER A 99 5.01 -10.09 -4.88
C SER A 99 4.28 -10.43 -3.58
N ASP A 100 3.61 -9.45 -2.98
CA ASP A 100 2.81 -9.65 -1.76
C ASP A 100 1.58 -10.54 -2.02
N ARG A 101 0.89 -10.33 -3.15
CA ARG A 101 -0.19 -11.23 -3.61
C ARG A 101 0.28 -12.68 -3.80
N LYS A 102 1.52 -12.88 -4.25
CA LYS A 102 2.16 -14.22 -4.37
C LYS A 102 2.73 -14.71 -3.04
N ASN A 103 2.43 -14.06 -1.93
CA ASN A 103 2.95 -14.33 -0.59
C ASN A 103 4.49 -14.31 -0.48
N ASN A 104 5.16 -13.58 -1.38
CA ASN A 104 6.61 -13.39 -1.36
C ASN A 104 6.95 -12.04 -0.68
N ARG A 105 6.74 -11.99 0.64
CA ARG A 105 6.88 -10.78 1.46
C ARG A 105 8.26 -10.15 1.38
N MET A 106 9.30 -10.96 1.18
CA MET A 106 10.68 -10.48 1.08
C MET A 106 10.91 -9.63 -0.16
N VAL A 107 10.47 -10.14 -1.31
CA VAL A 107 10.57 -9.40 -2.58
C VAL A 107 9.62 -8.19 -2.56
N ALA A 108 8.46 -8.32 -1.93
CA ALA A 108 7.52 -7.22 -1.75
C ALA A 108 8.17 -6.06 -0.99
N LEU A 109 8.68 -6.31 0.21
CA LEU A 109 9.35 -5.29 1.03
C LEU A 109 10.55 -4.68 0.33
N SER A 110 11.41 -5.50 -0.31
CA SER A 110 12.54 -4.98 -1.09
C SER A 110 12.10 -4.03 -2.19
N SER A 111 11.00 -4.36 -2.88
CA SER A 111 10.44 -3.53 -3.95
C SER A 111 9.86 -2.22 -3.41
N TYR A 112 9.12 -2.27 -2.31
CA TYR A 112 8.58 -1.06 -1.67
C TYR A 112 9.69 -0.13 -1.16
N TYR A 113 10.76 -0.66 -0.56
CA TYR A 113 11.90 0.16 -0.16
C TYR A 113 12.65 0.77 -1.36
N ASN A 114 12.75 0.06 -2.50
CA ASN A 114 13.26 0.66 -3.73
C ASN A 114 12.34 1.78 -4.24
N CYS A 115 11.02 1.63 -4.12
CA CYS A 115 10.07 2.69 -4.41
C CYS A 115 10.32 3.92 -3.53
N LEU A 116 10.46 3.73 -2.20
CA LEU A 116 10.71 4.81 -1.24
C LEU A 116 11.97 5.60 -1.56
N GLN A 117 13.08 4.94 -1.96
CA GLN A 117 14.31 5.63 -2.35
C GLN A 117 14.08 6.70 -3.42
N TYR A 118 13.25 6.39 -4.43
CA TYR A 118 12.92 7.37 -5.47
C TYR A 118 11.87 8.38 -5.00
N ALA A 119 10.84 7.92 -4.29
CA ALA A 119 9.75 8.78 -3.85
C ALA A 119 10.23 9.86 -2.86
N GLU A 120 11.07 9.51 -1.90
CA GLU A 120 11.68 10.45 -0.95
C GLU A 120 12.64 11.41 -1.65
N LYS A 121 13.51 10.87 -2.52
CA LYS A 121 14.52 11.67 -3.23
C LYS A 121 13.91 12.77 -4.07
N TYR A 122 12.79 12.47 -4.75
CA TYR A 122 12.15 13.37 -5.71
C TYR A 122 10.85 13.99 -5.17
N HIS A 123 10.53 13.76 -3.88
CA HIS A 123 9.34 14.30 -3.19
C HIS A 123 8.00 13.91 -3.82
N PHE A 124 7.90 12.65 -4.29
CA PHE A 124 6.65 12.11 -4.81
C PHE A 124 5.76 11.64 -3.65
N TYR A 125 5.18 12.59 -2.92
CA TYR A 125 4.48 12.32 -1.66
C TYR A 125 3.36 11.30 -1.77
N TYR A 126 2.59 11.31 -2.88
CA TYR A 126 1.53 10.32 -3.08
C TYR A 126 2.09 8.90 -3.20
N ILE A 127 3.16 8.72 -3.97
CA ILE A 127 3.82 7.42 -4.15
C ILE A 127 4.52 6.97 -2.87
N GLN A 128 5.10 7.90 -2.13
CA GLN A 128 5.65 7.65 -0.80
C GLN A 128 4.57 7.11 0.14
N GLY A 129 3.41 7.78 0.18
CA GLY A 129 2.26 7.31 0.97
C GLY A 129 1.82 5.91 0.59
N MET A 130 1.74 5.58 -0.71
CA MET A 130 1.40 4.24 -1.18
C MET A 130 2.42 3.18 -0.72
N ALA A 131 3.71 3.45 -0.88
CA ALA A 131 4.75 2.50 -0.50
C ALA A 131 4.80 2.28 1.02
N GLU A 132 4.70 3.33 1.81
CA GLU A 132 4.63 3.27 3.27
C GLU A 132 3.39 2.48 3.75
N SER A 133 2.23 2.72 3.15
CA SER A 133 1.00 1.98 3.44
C SER A 133 1.13 0.49 3.12
N ASN A 134 1.73 0.15 1.96
CA ASN A 134 1.95 -1.24 1.56
C ASN A 134 2.97 -1.95 2.46
N ILE A 135 4.03 -1.26 2.89
CA ILE A 135 4.99 -1.80 3.88
C ILE A 135 4.24 -2.09 5.20
N ALA A 136 3.45 -1.12 5.67
CA ALA A 136 2.68 -1.28 6.90
C ALA A 136 1.73 -2.49 6.82
N TYR A 137 0.98 -2.61 5.73
CA TYR A 137 0.10 -3.75 5.48
C TYR A 137 0.86 -5.09 5.50
N THR A 138 2.00 -5.16 4.81
CA THR A 138 2.85 -6.36 4.84
C THR A 138 3.34 -6.68 6.26
N LEU A 139 3.71 -5.67 7.05
CA LEU A 139 4.12 -5.83 8.45
C LEU A 139 2.97 -6.30 9.35
N VAL A 140 1.74 -5.82 9.14
CA VAL A 140 0.54 -6.33 9.86
C VAL A 140 0.37 -7.82 9.61
N ARG A 141 0.48 -8.26 8.35
CA ARG A 141 0.43 -9.68 7.97
C ARG A 141 1.59 -10.51 8.55
N MET A 142 2.69 -9.87 8.94
CA MET A 142 3.78 -10.45 9.71
C MET A 142 3.59 -10.33 11.22
N ARG A 143 2.47 -9.80 11.70
CA ARG A 143 2.16 -9.52 13.12
C ARG A 143 3.07 -8.48 13.78
N LEU A 144 3.75 -7.68 13.00
CA LEU A 144 4.64 -6.59 13.43
C LEU A 144 3.84 -5.27 13.49
N ARG A 145 2.77 -5.24 14.31
CA ARG A 145 1.80 -4.13 14.33
C ARG A 145 2.39 -2.82 14.86
N GLN A 146 3.32 -2.90 15.79
CA GLN A 146 4.00 -1.72 16.33
C GLN A 146 4.81 -0.99 15.25
N GLU A 147 5.54 -1.74 14.45
CA GLU A 147 6.31 -1.24 13.31
C GLU A 147 5.38 -0.74 12.20
N ALA A 148 4.30 -1.46 11.94
CA ALA A 148 3.29 -1.07 10.95
C ALA A 148 2.66 0.29 11.26
N ILE A 149 2.34 0.58 12.52
CA ILE A 149 1.80 1.88 12.97
C ILE A 149 2.72 3.04 12.55
N GLN A 150 4.05 2.88 12.64
CA GLN A 150 4.99 3.93 12.25
C GLN A 150 4.91 4.22 10.74
N HIS A 151 4.87 3.16 9.92
CA HIS A 151 4.73 3.27 8.48
C HIS A 151 3.36 3.86 8.09
N TYR A 152 2.26 3.44 8.72
CA TYR A 152 0.94 4.05 8.49
C TYR A 152 0.92 5.55 8.82
N ARG A 153 1.53 5.98 9.93
CA ARG A 153 1.63 7.39 10.29
C ARG A 153 2.41 8.18 9.23
N THR A 154 3.52 7.63 8.74
CA THR A 154 4.30 8.25 7.66
C THR A 154 3.50 8.32 6.36
N ALA A 155 2.72 7.27 6.04
CA ALA A 155 1.84 7.26 4.88
C ALA A 155 0.77 8.35 4.95
N ILE A 156 0.06 8.47 6.08
CA ILE A 156 -0.97 9.49 6.31
C ILE A 156 -0.39 10.90 6.17
N ASP A 157 0.80 11.16 6.74
CA ASP A 157 1.51 12.43 6.61
C ASP A 157 1.89 12.72 5.15
N SER A 158 2.41 11.72 4.44
CA SER A 158 2.77 11.84 3.01
C SER A 158 1.55 12.12 2.13
N TYR A 159 0.44 11.43 2.35
CA TYR A 159 -0.82 11.74 1.66
C TYR A 159 -1.31 13.17 1.95
N SER A 160 -1.10 13.68 3.16
CA SER A 160 -1.51 15.05 3.50
C SER A 160 -0.72 16.14 2.75
N LYS A 161 0.49 15.82 2.29
CA LYS A 161 1.39 16.72 1.53
C LYS A 161 1.22 16.59 0.02
N SER A 162 0.46 15.61 -0.45
CA SER A 162 0.27 15.37 -1.88
C SER A 162 -0.82 16.24 -2.47
N GLU A 163 -0.75 16.48 -3.78
CA GLU A 163 -1.82 17.12 -4.52
C GLU A 163 -3.08 16.25 -4.50
N LYS A 164 -4.25 16.88 -4.49
CA LYS A 164 -5.54 16.18 -4.45
C LYS A 164 -5.75 15.40 -5.76
N THR A 165 -5.79 14.07 -5.65
CA THR A 165 -6.14 13.17 -6.74
C THR A 165 -7.42 12.40 -6.43
N TYR A 166 -8.04 11.80 -7.41
CA TYR A 166 -9.26 11.00 -7.25
C TYR A 166 -9.11 9.90 -6.18
N GLN A 167 -7.97 9.23 -6.13
CA GLN A 167 -7.71 8.13 -5.20
C GLN A 167 -7.11 8.57 -3.86
N LEU A 168 -6.77 9.85 -3.69
CA LEU A 168 -6.07 10.31 -2.50
C LEU A 168 -6.87 10.03 -1.21
N ASN A 169 -8.15 10.43 -1.19
CA ASN A 169 -8.98 10.26 -0.01
C ASN A 169 -9.24 8.78 0.26
N TYR A 170 -9.43 7.96 -0.78
CA TYR A 170 -9.58 6.51 -0.66
C TYR A 170 -8.36 5.90 0.07
N ASN A 171 -7.16 6.10 -0.45
CA ASN A 171 -5.96 5.54 0.14
C ASN A 171 -5.68 6.08 1.54
N ARG A 172 -5.96 7.38 1.77
CA ARG A 172 -5.76 8.00 3.07
C ARG A 172 -6.74 7.44 4.12
N ILE A 173 -8.01 7.31 3.80
CA ILE A 173 -9.04 6.75 4.70
C ILE A 173 -8.72 5.29 5.02
N ASN A 174 -8.42 4.46 4.01
CA ASN A 174 -8.06 3.07 4.24
C ASN A 174 -6.81 2.95 5.15
N CYS A 175 -5.78 3.74 4.88
CA CYS A 175 -4.57 3.77 5.71
C CYS A 175 -4.87 4.18 7.16
N MET A 176 -5.80 5.12 7.39
CA MET A 176 -6.23 5.55 8.73
C MET A 176 -7.03 4.45 9.44
N ILE A 177 -7.90 3.74 8.73
CA ILE A 177 -8.66 2.59 9.26
C ILE A 177 -7.69 1.50 9.70
N GLU A 178 -6.78 1.06 8.85
CA GLU A 178 -5.81 0.02 9.14
C GLU A 178 -4.90 0.39 10.34
N CYS A 179 -4.44 1.65 10.39
CA CYS A 179 -3.70 2.18 11.52
C CYS A 179 -4.52 2.13 12.81
N GLY A 180 -5.80 2.52 12.74
CA GLY A 180 -6.73 2.49 13.88
C GLY A 180 -6.99 1.06 14.36
N CYS A 181 -7.14 0.10 13.45
CA CYS A 181 -7.25 -1.31 13.78
C CYS A 181 -6.00 -1.83 14.51
N CYS A 182 -4.81 -1.42 14.07
CA CYS A 182 -3.57 -1.75 14.77
C CYS A 182 -3.57 -1.18 16.21
N HIS A 183 -4.00 0.08 16.39
CA HIS A 183 -4.12 0.71 17.70
C HIS A 183 -5.13 -0.02 18.60
N MET A 184 -6.31 -0.41 18.07
CA MET A 184 -7.28 -1.21 18.81
C MET A 184 -6.70 -2.54 19.26
N TYR A 185 -5.98 -3.23 18.38
CA TYR A 185 -5.34 -4.51 18.69
C TYR A 185 -4.26 -4.37 19.77
N MET A 186 -3.59 -3.22 19.85
CA MET A 186 -2.59 -2.89 20.87
C MET A 186 -3.21 -2.36 22.17
N GLY A 187 -4.53 -2.19 22.23
CA GLY A 187 -5.23 -1.63 23.40
C GLY A 187 -5.20 -0.09 23.48
N GLU A 188 -4.75 0.58 22.41
CA GLU A 188 -4.60 2.04 22.34
C GLU A 188 -5.88 2.71 21.78
N MET A 189 -6.99 2.59 22.51
CA MET A 189 -8.34 2.94 22.05
C MET A 189 -8.51 4.43 21.74
N GLU A 190 -7.84 5.31 22.49
CA GLU A 190 -7.91 6.77 22.29
C GLU A 190 -7.36 7.18 20.91
N GLU A 191 -6.26 6.55 20.47
CA GLU A 191 -5.68 6.79 19.15
C GLU A 191 -6.60 6.29 18.04
N ALA A 192 -7.24 5.15 18.21
CA ALA A 192 -8.22 4.63 17.27
C ALA A 192 -9.42 5.59 17.10
N LEU A 193 -9.98 6.08 18.20
CA LEU A 193 -11.08 7.07 18.15
C LEU A 193 -10.64 8.42 17.55
N ARG A 194 -9.40 8.83 17.81
CA ARG A 194 -8.85 10.05 17.18
C ARG A 194 -8.80 9.93 15.66
N LEU A 195 -8.36 8.78 15.14
CA LEU A 195 -8.36 8.51 13.71
C LEU A 195 -9.78 8.47 13.14
N TRP A 196 -10.74 7.88 13.86
CA TRP A 196 -12.16 7.89 13.47
C TRP A 196 -12.70 9.31 13.26
N ASN A 197 -12.48 10.19 14.22
CA ASN A 197 -12.92 11.59 14.13
C ASN A 197 -12.32 12.29 12.89
N GLN A 198 -11.08 11.99 12.53
CA GLN A 198 -10.45 12.54 11.32
C GLN A 198 -11.07 11.95 10.04
N ILE A 199 -11.37 10.65 10.02
CA ILE A 199 -12.06 9.99 8.91
C ILE A 199 -13.42 10.62 8.68
N GLU A 200 -14.22 10.78 9.73
CA GLU A 200 -15.54 11.43 9.63
C GLU A 200 -15.46 12.87 9.11
N GLN A 201 -14.41 13.61 9.48
CA GLN A 201 -14.18 14.94 8.95
C GLN A 201 -13.89 14.91 7.45
N ILE A 202 -13.02 14.00 6.99
CA ILE A 202 -12.71 13.84 5.55
C ILE A 202 -13.97 13.49 4.77
N ILE A 203 -14.80 12.58 5.27
CA ILE A 203 -16.05 12.15 4.62
C ILE A 203 -17.06 13.33 4.55
N ARG A 204 -17.16 14.14 5.59
CA ARG A 204 -18.02 15.32 5.60
C ARG A 204 -17.58 16.40 4.61
N GLU A 205 -16.25 16.60 4.47
CA GLU A 205 -15.68 17.60 3.56
C GLU A 205 -15.71 17.13 2.09
N ALA A 206 -15.69 15.82 1.84
CA ALA A 206 -15.65 15.22 0.52
C ALA A 206 -16.56 13.98 0.45
N PRO A 207 -17.90 14.13 0.50
CA PRO A 207 -18.85 13.02 0.59
C PRO A 207 -18.86 12.13 -0.65
N GLU A 208 -18.34 12.60 -1.79
CA GLU A 208 -18.19 11.82 -3.02
C GLU A 208 -16.89 11.02 -3.06
N SER A 209 -16.09 11.07 -2.01
CA SER A 209 -14.84 10.30 -1.93
C SER A 209 -15.14 8.81 -1.98
N TYR A 210 -14.45 8.12 -2.87
CA TYR A 210 -14.49 6.67 -2.91
C TYR A 210 -13.77 6.10 -1.68
N TYR A 211 -14.39 5.14 -1.01
CA TYR A 211 -13.80 4.38 0.10
C TYR A 211 -14.45 3.00 0.20
N SER A 212 -13.76 2.05 0.81
CA SER A 212 -14.34 0.72 1.06
C SER A 212 -15.43 0.84 2.12
N LYS A 213 -16.69 0.66 1.71
CA LYS A 213 -17.82 0.74 2.63
C LYS A 213 -17.75 -0.32 3.72
N ILE A 214 -17.39 -1.54 3.36
CA ILE A 214 -17.31 -2.67 4.30
C ILE A 214 -16.26 -2.41 5.37
N THR A 215 -15.03 -2.05 4.97
CA THR A 215 -13.94 -1.75 5.90
C THR A 215 -14.30 -0.56 6.82
N LEU A 216 -14.94 0.47 6.25
CA LEU A 216 -15.38 1.62 7.03
C LEU A 216 -16.48 1.25 8.04
N GLU A 217 -17.47 0.43 7.65
CA GLU A 217 -18.54 -0.01 8.54
C GLU A 217 -18.00 -0.88 9.68
N MET A 218 -17.06 -1.79 9.40
CA MET A 218 -16.38 -2.55 10.44
C MET A 218 -15.67 -1.66 11.46
N TYR A 219 -14.94 -0.67 10.97
CA TYR A 219 -14.25 0.28 11.84
C TYR A 219 -15.25 1.13 12.65
N ARG A 220 -16.36 1.54 12.03
CA ARG A 220 -17.46 2.26 12.70
C ARG A 220 -18.07 1.44 13.83
N ILE A 221 -18.38 0.16 13.61
CA ILE A 221 -18.91 -0.74 14.65
C ILE A 221 -17.98 -0.74 15.89
N SER A 222 -16.67 -0.85 15.66
CA SER A 222 -15.67 -0.79 16.72
C SER A 222 -15.73 0.52 17.48
N CYS A 223 -15.82 1.64 16.78
CA CYS A 223 -15.84 2.96 17.39
C CYS A 223 -17.13 3.23 18.17
N GLU A 224 -18.29 2.78 17.67
CA GLU A 224 -19.56 2.87 18.40
C GLU A 224 -19.50 2.06 19.72
N LEU A 225 -18.91 0.86 19.70
CA LEU A 225 -18.69 0.08 20.93
C LEU A 225 -17.78 0.79 21.92
N LEU A 226 -16.67 1.37 21.45
CA LEU A 226 -15.73 2.10 22.28
C LEU A 226 -16.36 3.35 22.93
N GLN A 227 -17.36 3.94 22.29
CA GLN A 227 -18.12 5.08 22.79
C GLN A 227 -19.28 4.68 23.69
N GLY A 228 -19.56 3.38 23.85
CA GLY A 228 -20.65 2.85 24.65
C GLY A 228 -22.01 2.84 23.95
N HIS A 229 -22.05 3.01 22.64
CA HIS A 229 -23.26 2.99 21.81
C HIS A 229 -23.61 1.57 21.34
N GLU A 230 -23.80 0.64 22.28
CA GLU A 230 -23.96 -0.78 22.04
C GLU A 230 -25.13 -1.12 21.09
N GLU A 231 -26.29 -0.48 21.25
CA GLU A 231 -27.47 -0.74 20.40
C GLU A 231 -27.22 -0.40 18.93
N GLU A 232 -26.53 0.71 18.64
CA GLU A 232 -26.18 1.10 17.28
C GLU A 232 -25.12 0.14 16.71
N ALA A 233 -24.12 -0.25 17.49
CA ALA A 233 -23.11 -1.21 17.07
C ALA A 233 -23.74 -2.58 16.73
N LEU A 234 -24.67 -3.08 17.52
CA LEU A 234 -25.40 -4.32 17.28
C LEU A 234 -26.20 -4.26 15.97
N LYS A 235 -26.89 -3.15 15.71
CA LYS A 235 -27.65 -2.94 14.49
C LYS A 235 -26.72 -2.93 13.26
N LEU A 236 -25.64 -2.16 13.31
CA LEU A 236 -24.65 -2.08 12.23
C LEU A 236 -24.00 -3.46 11.96
N ALA A 237 -23.70 -4.24 13.01
CA ALA A 237 -23.16 -5.58 12.86
C ALA A 237 -24.14 -6.53 12.18
N ALA A 238 -25.43 -6.47 12.52
CA ALA A 238 -26.46 -7.28 11.87
C ALA A 238 -26.59 -6.94 10.37
N ASP A 239 -26.68 -5.65 10.04
CA ASP A 239 -26.79 -5.17 8.66
C ASP A 239 -25.53 -5.56 7.82
N LEU A 240 -24.34 -5.50 8.43
CA LEU A 240 -23.09 -5.88 7.77
C LEU A 240 -23.03 -7.39 7.52
N LEU A 241 -23.41 -8.23 8.47
CA LEU A 241 -23.43 -9.70 8.31
C LEU A 241 -24.43 -10.14 7.23
N GLU A 242 -25.60 -9.49 7.12
CA GLU A 242 -26.55 -9.74 6.04
C GLU A 242 -25.91 -9.42 4.67
N GLN A 243 -25.24 -8.28 4.53
CA GLN A 243 -24.52 -7.92 3.29
C GLN A 243 -23.41 -8.92 2.95
N LEU A 244 -22.68 -9.40 3.95
CA LEU A 244 -21.62 -10.39 3.77
C LEU A 244 -22.17 -11.74 3.33
N SER A 245 -23.32 -12.19 3.84
CA SER A 245 -23.89 -13.48 3.49
C SER A 245 -24.27 -13.57 2.00
N ASP A 246 -24.67 -12.46 1.40
CA ASP A 246 -25.06 -12.37 -0.01
C ASP A 246 -23.86 -12.20 -0.96
N ARG A 247 -22.64 -12.05 -0.45
CA ARG A 247 -21.46 -11.77 -1.27
C ARG A 247 -20.80 -13.05 -1.78
N ASP A 248 -20.48 -13.08 -3.08
CA ASP A 248 -19.84 -14.25 -3.71
C ASP A 248 -18.31 -14.28 -3.54
N VAL A 249 -17.67 -13.12 -3.33
CA VAL A 249 -16.22 -13.00 -3.28
C VAL A 249 -15.78 -12.49 -1.90
N PHE A 250 -15.07 -13.35 -1.16
CA PHE A 250 -14.58 -13.09 0.19
C PHE A 250 -13.07 -12.82 0.27
N GLU A 251 -12.31 -13.29 -0.73
CA GLU A 251 -10.84 -13.22 -0.71
C GLU A 251 -10.30 -11.80 -0.55
N GLU A 252 -11.03 -10.80 -1.06
CA GLU A 252 -10.65 -9.39 -0.99
C GLU A 252 -10.79 -8.75 0.38
N ILE A 253 -11.54 -9.38 1.31
CA ILE A 253 -11.89 -8.82 2.63
C ILE A 253 -11.50 -9.74 3.79
N MET A 254 -10.62 -10.71 3.55
CA MET A 254 -10.26 -11.71 4.58
C MET A 254 -9.55 -11.10 5.79
N ASP A 255 -8.67 -10.13 5.58
CA ASP A 255 -7.99 -9.45 6.69
C ASP A 255 -8.98 -8.65 7.53
N GLU A 256 -9.99 -8.04 6.91
CA GLU A 256 -11.06 -7.32 7.57
C GLU A 256 -12.02 -8.24 8.33
N LEU A 257 -12.22 -9.48 7.87
CA LEU A 257 -13.04 -10.46 8.59
C LEU A 257 -12.43 -10.84 9.95
N VAL A 258 -11.09 -10.86 10.05
CA VAL A 258 -10.40 -11.08 11.34
C VAL A 258 -10.70 -9.93 12.31
N ILE A 259 -10.64 -8.70 11.82
CA ILE A 259 -10.97 -7.51 12.62
C ILE A 259 -12.43 -7.59 13.08
N LEU A 260 -13.33 -7.90 12.16
CA LEU A 260 -14.75 -8.06 12.46
C LEU A 260 -14.98 -9.17 13.51
N ALA A 261 -14.30 -10.32 13.40
CA ALA A 261 -14.38 -11.39 14.39
C ALA A 261 -13.97 -10.89 15.79
N GLY A 262 -12.88 -10.12 15.87
CA GLY A 262 -12.43 -9.50 17.13
C GLY A 262 -13.45 -8.54 17.72
N ILE A 263 -14.10 -7.74 16.89
CA ILE A 263 -15.16 -6.82 17.30
C ILE A 263 -16.39 -7.58 17.79
N LEU A 264 -16.85 -8.57 17.02
CA LEU A 264 -18.03 -9.34 17.38
C LEU A 264 -17.82 -10.20 18.63
N ALA A 265 -16.57 -10.61 18.93
CA ALA A 265 -16.23 -11.32 20.17
C ALA A 265 -16.40 -10.49 21.43
N ILE A 266 -16.33 -9.15 21.33
CA ILE A 266 -16.51 -8.22 22.45
C ILE A 266 -18.01 -7.96 22.72
N LEU A 267 -18.88 -8.15 21.72
CA LEU A 267 -20.31 -7.97 21.87
C LEU A 267 -20.92 -8.96 22.89
N PRO A 268 -21.88 -8.51 23.73
CA PRO A 268 -22.48 -9.36 24.76
C PRO A 268 -23.19 -10.59 24.22
N ASP A 269 -23.75 -10.48 23.01
CA ASP A 269 -24.43 -11.57 22.35
C ASP A 269 -23.49 -12.24 21.33
N GLY A 270 -22.94 -13.40 21.71
CA GLY A 270 -22.02 -14.18 20.87
C GLY A 270 -22.63 -14.68 19.56
N LYS A 271 -23.92 -14.47 19.30
CA LYS A 271 -24.62 -14.95 18.09
C LYS A 271 -24.04 -14.33 16.80
N TYR A 272 -23.59 -13.10 16.82
CA TYR A 272 -23.00 -12.42 15.66
C TYR A 272 -21.64 -13.02 15.28
N LEU A 273 -20.82 -13.37 16.27
CA LEU A 273 -19.59 -14.12 16.01
C LEU A 273 -19.87 -15.51 15.45
N GLU A 274 -20.86 -16.21 16.00
CA GLU A 274 -21.31 -17.52 15.50
C GLU A 274 -21.77 -17.43 14.04
N GLU A 275 -22.52 -16.37 13.72
CA GLU A 275 -23.00 -16.15 12.34
C GLU A 275 -21.84 -15.85 11.37
N LEU A 276 -20.87 -15.02 11.78
CA LEU A 276 -19.67 -14.75 10.97
C LEU A 276 -18.89 -16.05 10.70
N ILE A 277 -18.64 -16.85 11.73
CA ILE A 277 -17.94 -18.15 11.58
C ILE A 277 -18.71 -19.08 10.62
N ARG A 278 -20.05 -19.14 10.73
CA ARG A 278 -20.89 -19.92 9.82
C ARG A 278 -20.75 -19.45 8.37
N ILE A 279 -20.76 -18.12 8.13
CA ILE A 279 -20.58 -17.54 6.79
C ILE A 279 -19.22 -17.92 6.22
N ILE A 280 -18.15 -17.81 7.00
CA ILE A 280 -16.79 -18.18 6.56
C ILE A 280 -16.73 -19.68 6.19
N ASP A 281 -17.26 -20.56 7.04
CA ASP A 281 -17.26 -22.00 6.81
C ASP A 281 -18.10 -22.41 5.58
N GLU A 282 -19.27 -21.80 5.36
CA GLU A 282 -20.14 -22.08 4.23
C GLU A 282 -19.54 -21.66 2.88
N LYS A 283 -18.74 -20.61 2.87
CA LYS A 283 -18.07 -20.12 1.65
C LYS A 283 -16.85 -20.94 1.24
N HIS A 284 -16.45 -21.95 2.04
CA HIS A 284 -15.30 -22.84 1.75
C HIS A 284 -14.01 -22.08 1.37
N ILE A 285 -13.72 -21.01 2.09
CA ILE A 285 -12.57 -20.16 1.81
C ILE A 285 -11.29 -20.87 2.25
N GLU A 286 -10.32 -21.02 1.35
CA GLU A 286 -8.96 -21.43 1.71
C GLU A 286 -8.30 -20.26 2.47
N GLU A 287 -8.27 -20.35 3.80
CA GLU A 287 -7.73 -19.30 4.66
C GLU A 287 -6.20 -19.19 4.48
N PRO A 288 -5.65 -18.01 4.14
CA PRO A 288 -4.22 -17.77 4.22
C PRO A 288 -3.70 -18.01 5.66
N TYR A 289 -2.45 -18.45 5.79
CA TYR A 289 -1.88 -18.85 7.09
C TYR A 289 -2.04 -17.81 8.20
N ASN A 290 -1.79 -16.55 7.88
CA ASN A 290 -1.91 -15.46 8.85
C ASN A 290 -3.35 -15.28 9.35
N ILE A 291 -4.34 -15.36 8.44
CA ILE A 291 -5.77 -15.22 8.76
C ILE A 291 -6.25 -16.41 9.60
N PHE A 292 -5.88 -17.62 9.20
CA PHE A 292 -6.15 -18.82 10.00
C PHE A 292 -5.65 -18.67 11.45
N LEU A 293 -4.42 -18.20 11.62
CA LEU A 293 -3.82 -18.01 12.95
C LEU A 293 -4.53 -16.92 13.76
N ASP A 294 -5.03 -15.89 13.10
CA ASP A 294 -5.72 -14.77 13.77
C ASP A 294 -7.18 -15.11 14.06
N LEU A 295 -7.86 -15.93 13.26
CA LEU A 295 -9.22 -16.44 13.52
C LEU A 295 -9.26 -17.56 14.56
N TYR A 296 -8.13 -18.25 14.79
CA TYR A 296 -8.07 -19.40 15.70
C TYR A 296 -8.71 -19.16 17.09
N PRO A 297 -8.41 -18.06 17.81
CA PRO A 297 -9.00 -17.84 19.13
C PRO A 297 -10.52 -17.86 19.11
N PHE A 298 -11.12 -17.20 18.13
CA PHE A 298 -12.57 -17.04 18.01
C PHE A 298 -13.25 -18.35 17.62
N LYS A 299 -12.73 -19.04 16.58
CA LYS A 299 -13.27 -20.30 16.11
C LYS A 299 -13.06 -21.44 17.12
N SER A 300 -11.93 -21.48 17.81
CA SER A 300 -11.67 -22.47 18.86
C SER A 300 -12.63 -22.32 20.06
N GLU A 301 -12.91 -21.09 20.47
CA GLU A 301 -13.90 -20.81 21.52
C GLU A 301 -15.32 -21.22 21.10
N PHE A 302 -15.69 -20.91 19.86
CA PHE A 302 -16.96 -21.33 19.28
C PHE A 302 -17.12 -22.84 19.29
N LEU A 303 -16.14 -23.61 18.80
CA LEU A 303 -16.17 -25.07 18.76
C LEU A 303 -16.29 -25.67 20.17
N GLN A 304 -15.58 -25.12 21.17
CA GLN A 304 -15.67 -25.52 22.56
C GLN A 304 -17.07 -25.27 23.14
N LYS A 305 -17.62 -24.08 22.94
CA LYS A 305 -18.98 -23.72 23.41
C LYS A 305 -20.06 -24.59 22.82
N LYS A 306 -19.91 -25.04 21.57
CA LYS A 306 -20.84 -25.97 20.91
C LYS A 306 -20.64 -27.44 21.28
N GLY A 307 -19.60 -27.78 22.06
CA GLY A 307 -19.26 -29.15 22.44
C GLY A 307 -18.72 -30.01 21.29
N LEU A 308 -18.22 -29.38 20.23
CA LEU A 308 -17.64 -30.03 19.03
C LEU A 308 -16.18 -30.41 19.32
N THR A 309 -15.98 -31.40 20.17
CA THR A 309 -14.65 -31.72 20.75
C THR A 309 -13.65 -32.23 19.69
N TRP A 310 -14.11 -33.04 18.74
CA TRP A 310 -13.22 -33.59 17.72
C TRP A 310 -12.80 -32.53 16.71
N GLU A 311 -13.71 -31.69 16.27
CA GLU A 311 -13.46 -30.54 15.41
C GLU A 311 -12.52 -29.53 16.09
N TYR A 312 -12.68 -29.30 17.38
CA TYR A 312 -11.77 -28.46 18.17
C TYR A 312 -10.35 -29.03 18.23
N ILE A 313 -10.20 -30.36 18.46
CA ILE A 313 -8.89 -31.02 18.51
C ILE A 313 -8.20 -30.96 17.15
N ASP A 314 -8.94 -31.23 16.07
CA ASP A 314 -8.40 -31.20 14.71
C ASP A 314 -7.98 -29.79 14.30
N TYR A 315 -8.83 -28.79 14.56
CA TYR A 315 -8.53 -27.37 14.29
C TYR A 315 -7.32 -26.89 15.10
N THR A 316 -7.20 -27.33 16.36
CA THR A 316 -6.05 -27.02 17.20
C THR A 316 -4.75 -27.64 16.67
N ARG A 317 -4.80 -28.86 16.14
CA ARG A 317 -3.64 -29.51 15.51
C ARG A 317 -3.19 -28.73 14.29
N GLN A 318 -4.12 -28.37 13.39
CA GLN A 318 -3.84 -27.56 12.21
C GLN A 318 -3.22 -26.21 12.60
N TYR A 319 -3.69 -25.58 13.68
CA TYR A 319 -3.11 -24.33 14.18
C TYR A 319 -1.62 -24.48 14.51
N PHE A 320 -1.23 -25.52 15.24
CA PHE A 320 0.18 -25.72 15.59
C PHE A 320 1.07 -26.01 14.38
N ASP A 321 0.58 -26.82 13.43
CA ASP A 321 1.31 -27.14 12.20
C ASP A 321 1.54 -25.87 11.33
N ILE A 322 0.52 -25.03 11.23
CA ILE A 322 0.58 -23.76 10.49
C ILE A 322 1.44 -22.74 11.25
N TYR A 323 1.29 -22.65 12.58
CA TYR A 323 2.06 -21.74 13.41
C TYR A 323 3.57 -21.97 13.33
N GLU A 324 4.02 -23.23 13.32
CA GLU A 324 5.45 -23.55 13.18
C GLU A 324 5.99 -23.07 11.83
N LYS A 325 5.30 -23.35 10.73
CA LYS A 325 5.68 -22.88 9.39
C LYS A 325 5.75 -21.36 9.32
N TYR A 326 4.70 -20.69 9.84
CA TYR A 326 4.62 -19.25 9.89
C TYR A 326 5.77 -18.61 10.69
N GLN A 327 6.15 -19.18 11.85
CA GLN A 327 7.24 -18.70 12.66
C GLN A 327 8.60 -18.80 11.96
N GLN A 328 8.82 -19.87 11.18
CA GLN A 328 10.05 -20.03 10.40
C GLN A 328 10.13 -18.96 9.29
N GLU A 329 9.06 -18.80 8.49
CA GLU A 329 9.00 -17.81 7.42
C GLU A 329 9.16 -16.38 7.94
N ASN A 330 8.49 -16.03 9.04
CA ASN A 330 8.60 -14.70 9.63
C ASN A 330 9.98 -14.38 10.19
N ARG A 331 10.68 -15.35 10.76
CA ARG A 331 12.05 -15.13 11.28
C ARG A 331 12.98 -14.69 10.17
N GLU A 332 12.94 -15.37 9.03
CA GLU A 332 13.74 -15.03 7.85
C GLU A 332 13.35 -13.65 7.31
N ALA A 333 12.04 -13.38 7.21
CA ALA A 333 11.52 -12.11 6.74
C ALA A 333 11.92 -10.94 7.65
N LEU A 334 11.88 -11.11 8.98
CA LEU A 334 12.25 -10.05 9.93
C LEU A 334 13.74 -9.67 9.80
N ILE A 335 14.64 -10.64 9.66
CA ILE A 335 16.07 -10.38 9.46
C ILE A 335 16.27 -9.49 8.23
N ASN A 336 15.59 -9.82 7.15
CA ASN A 336 15.70 -9.08 5.89
C ASN A 336 15.07 -7.68 5.97
N VAL A 337 13.96 -7.50 6.70
CA VAL A 337 13.37 -6.16 6.95
C VAL A 337 14.40 -5.25 7.63
N ILE A 338 15.08 -5.76 8.68
CA ILE A 338 16.11 -5.00 9.38
C ILE A 338 17.28 -4.64 8.43
N GLU A 339 17.71 -5.57 7.58
CA GLU A 339 18.76 -5.30 6.60
C GLU A 339 18.33 -4.24 5.56
N LEU A 340 17.09 -4.32 5.05
CA LEU A 340 16.56 -3.36 4.10
C LEU A 340 16.41 -1.96 4.69
N GLN A 341 15.91 -1.86 5.92
CA GLN A 341 15.83 -0.59 6.66
C GLN A 341 17.24 0.03 6.88
N ASN A 342 18.23 -0.80 7.24
CA ASN A 342 19.60 -0.33 7.40
C ASN A 342 20.21 0.14 6.07
N ARG A 343 19.96 -0.57 4.96
CA ARG A 343 20.40 -0.13 3.63
C ARG A 343 19.78 1.20 3.23
N LEU A 344 18.46 1.36 3.41
CA LEU A 344 17.75 2.61 3.12
C LEU A 344 18.34 3.77 3.93
N LYS A 345 18.54 3.57 5.25
CA LYS A 345 19.14 4.56 6.13
C LYS A 345 20.55 4.97 5.69
N ASN A 346 21.38 4.01 5.27
CA ASN A 346 22.72 4.30 4.80
C ASN A 346 22.70 5.07 3.46
N VAL A 347 21.84 4.67 2.51
CA VAL A 347 21.68 5.40 1.25
C VAL A 347 21.21 6.83 1.48
N THR A 348 20.27 7.05 2.41
CA THR A 348 19.79 8.38 2.77
C THR A 348 20.89 9.23 3.43
N LEU A 349 21.72 8.61 4.27
CA LEU A 349 22.87 9.28 4.90
C LEU A 349 23.94 9.65 3.88
N ASP A 350 24.30 8.74 2.99
CA ASP A 350 25.26 8.99 1.91
C ASP A 350 24.78 10.11 0.97
N TRP A 351 23.48 10.15 0.70
CA TRP A 351 22.84 11.21 -0.08
C TRP A 351 22.93 12.57 0.59
N THR A 352 22.64 12.64 1.89
CA THR A 352 22.75 13.90 2.66
C THR A 352 24.18 14.38 2.71
N ASN A 353 25.13 13.49 2.90
CA ASN A 353 26.56 13.80 2.88
C ASN A 353 27.03 14.29 1.50
N MET A 354 26.61 13.60 0.43
CA MET A 354 26.96 13.98 -0.95
C MET A 354 26.34 15.32 -1.35
N LYS A 355 25.08 15.61 -0.91
CA LYS A 355 24.44 16.91 -1.13
C LYS A 355 25.13 18.05 -0.36
N ALA A 356 25.58 17.77 0.85
CA ALA A 356 26.37 18.74 1.62
C ALA A 356 27.73 19.02 0.96
N SER A 357 28.44 17.97 0.54
CA SER A 357 29.72 18.09 -0.16
C SER A 357 29.57 18.79 -1.53
N ASN A 358 28.52 18.52 -2.29
CA ASN A 358 28.25 19.22 -3.55
C ASN A 358 27.97 20.71 -3.33
N ARG A 359 27.20 21.08 -2.30
CA ARG A 359 26.98 22.49 -1.93
C ARG A 359 28.27 23.18 -1.54
N GLU A 360 29.14 22.50 -0.82
CA GLU A 360 30.46 23.01 -0.46
C GLU A 360 31.34 23.22 -1.70
N LEU A 361 31.39 22.24 -2.60
CA LEU A 361 32.10 22.33 -3.88
C LEU A 361 31.51 23.43 -4.79
N GLU A 362 30.20 23.58 -4.88
CA GLU A 362 29.55 24.68 -5.59
C GLU A 362 29.93 26.03 -4.98
N SER A 363 29.94 26.14 -3.64
CA SER A 363 30.37 27.36 -2.95
C SER A 363 31.82 27.69 -3.23
N LEU A 364 32.73 26.72 -3.19
CA LEU A 364 34.16 26.89 -3.52
C LEU A 364 34.36 27.22 -5.01
N ALA A 365 33.56 26.64 -5.90
CA ALA A 365 33.63 26.94 -7.33
C ALA A 365 33.10 28.32 -7.72
N MET A 366 32.18 28.90 -6.91
CA MET A 366 31.50 30.17 -7.22
C MET A 366 32.00 31.36 -6.41
N HIS A 367 32.71 31.12 -5.30
CA HIS A 367 33.20 32.18 -4.41
C HIS A 367 34.72 32.15 -4.23
N ASP A 368 35.30 33.27 -3.99
CA ASP A 368 36.72 33.40 -3.66
C ASP A 368 36.96 33.07 -2.18
N GLU A 369 37.86 32.13 -1.89
CA GLU A 369 38.10 31.58 -0.55
C GLU A 369 38.58 32.64 0.49
N LEU A 370 39.21 33.71 0.04
CA LEU A 370 39.75 34.73 0.93
C LEU A 370 38.76 35.84 1.26
N THR A 371 37.92 36.19 0.32
CA THR A 371 37.00 37.31 0.44
C THR A 371 35.56 36.95 0.59
N GLY A 372 35.18 35.69 0.28
CA GLY A 372 33.79 35.22 0.26
C GLY A 372 32.93 35.86 -0.84
N LEU A 373 33.51 36.66 -1.72
CA LEU A 373 32.81 37.29 -2.83
C LEU A 373 32.69 36.34 -4.02
N ALA A 374 31.73 36.60 -4.93
CA ALA A 374 31.58 35.85 -6.19
C ALA A 374 32.89 35.90 -7.00
N ASN A 375 33.37 34.74 -7.39
CA ASN A 375 34.58 34.62 -8.16
C ASN A 375 34.34 34.91 -9.67
N ARG A 376 35.43 34.97 -10.45
CA ARG A 376 35.39 35.31 -11.86
C ARG A 376 34.55 34.33 -12.69
N THR A 377 34.48 33.06 -12.30
CA THR A 377 33.71 32.04 -12.97
C THR A 377 32.21 32.29 -12.80
N PHE A 378 31.77 32.57 -11.56
CA PHE A 378 30.36 32.92 -11.29
C PHE A 378 29.90 34.16 -12.05
N LEU A 379 30.73 35.22 -12.05
CA LEU A 379 30.41 36.44 -12.79
C LEU A 379 30.32 36.21 -14.30
N HIS A 380 31.19 35.35 -14.85
CA HIS A 380 31.14 34.99 -16.28
C HIS A 380 29.87 34.23 -16.64
N GLU A 381 29.49 33.20 -15.86
CA GLU A 381 28.25 32.45 -16.07
C GLU A 381 26.99 33.31 -15.90
N TYR A 382 26.97 34.18 -14.90
CA TYR A 382 25.83 35.08 -14.64
C TYR A 382 25.59 36.06 -15.80
N PHE A 383 26.64 36.61 -16.39
CA PHE A 383 26.54 37.56 -17.51
C PHE A 383 26.39 36.88 -18.88
N THR A 384 26.66 35.57 -19.02
CA THR A 384 26.47 34.84 -20.28
C THR A 384 25.12 34.10 -20.37
N SER A 385 24.41 33.95 -19.24
CA SER A 385 23.06 33.32 -19.17
C SER A 385 21.91 34.36 -19.09
N SER A 386 22.23 35.64 -19.13
CA SER A 386 21.28 36.76 -19.28
C SER A 386 21.26 37.27 -20.71
#